data_51baa0857a9df0a6fbfc80255d234eec
#
_entry.id   51baa0857a9df0a6fbfc80255d234eec
#
_cell.length_a   1.000
_cell.length_b   1.000
_cell.length_c   1.000
_cell.angle_alpha   90.00
_cell.angle_beta   90.00
_cell.angle_gamma   90.00
#
_symmetry.space_group_name_H-M   'P 1'
#
loop_
_entity.id
_entity.type
_entity.pdbx_description
1 polymer ?
#
loop_
_entity_poly.entity_id
_entity_poly.type
_entity_poly.pdbx_seq_one_letter_code
_entity_poly.pdbx_strand_id
1 'polypeptide(L)'
;MNRLTTQNRVAILKALSEGMGINAACRITGASKNTVLKLLADVGRACALYQDQTMRGLTITKVQVDEIWSFIGMKEKNVPVNTDPTRGYGDCYTYTAIDPVTKLMPCWLVGYRTAESADHFMSDLAPRLANRVQLTSDGMSGYPAAVRKHFGENVDYGVLNKSYEGGMPAVEAKRRYSPAVCIGATKNTVIGSPELKDISTSHVERANLSMRMGMRRFTRLTNAFSKKIENHMHAISFYFMVYNFVKIHGTVKTTPAIAAGVTTIQWTMEDIVNMADTVTFED
;
A
#
# COMPACT_ATOMS: atom_id res chain seq x y z
N MET A 1 -26.57 -21.97 2.48
CA MET A 1 -26.35 -20.55 2.80
C MET A 1 -26.59 -19.73 1.53
N ASN A 2 -27.36 -18.66 1.61
CA ASN A 2 -27.70 -17.87 0.42
C ASN A 2 -26.49 -17.01 0.00
N ARG A 3 -25.77 -17.41 -1.04
CA ARG A 3 -24.59 -16.71 -1.55
C ARG A 3 -25.02 -15.63 -2.54
N LEU A 4 -24.41 -14.44 -2.48
CA LEU A 4 -24.62 -13.39 -3.47
C LEU A 4 -24.25 -13.89 -4.88
N THR A 5 -25.02 -13.47 -5.89
CA THR A 5 -24.67 -13.69 -7.29
C THR A 5 -23.33 -13.03 -7.62
N THR A 6 -22.63 -13.53 -8.63
CA THR A 6 -21.38 -12.93 -9.12
C THR A 6 -21.58 -11.46 -9.48
N GLN A 7 -22.68 -11.10 -10.14
CA GLN A 7 -23.03 -9.73 -10.50
C GLN A 7 -23.13 -8.81 -9.28
N ASN A 8 -23.80 -9.25 -8.21
CA ASN A 8 -23.93 -8.47 -6.97
C ASN A 8 -22.58 -8.29 -6.27
N ARG A 9 -21.74 -9.33 -6.25
CA ARG A 9 -20.37 -9.26 -5.70
C ARG A 9 -19.51 -8.28 -6.49
N VAL A 10 -19.55 -8.36 -7.82
CA VAL A 10 -18.86 -7.42 -8.73
C VAL A 10 -19.32 -5.98 -8.50
N ALA A 11 -20.63 -5.74 -8.34
CA ALA A 11 -21.15 -4.40 -8.07
C ALA A 11 -20.63 -3.82 -6.74
N ILE A 12 -20.58 -4.63 -5.68
CA ILE A 12 -20.04 -4.23 -4.38
C ILE A 12 -18.55 -3.89 -4.51
N LEU A 13 -17.77 -4.75 -5.15
CA LEU A 13 -16.32 -4.55 -5.30
C LEU A 13 -16.01 -3.33 -6.18
N LYS A 14 -16.75 -3.10 -7.26
CA LYS A 14 -16.64 -1.87 -8.07
C LYS A 14 -16.91 -0.62 -7.24
N ALA A 15 -17.97 -0.61 -6.41
CA ALA A 15 -18.26 0.51 -5.54
C ALA A 15 -17.09 0.80 -4.55
N LEU A 16 -16.49 -0.26 -3.98
CA LEU A 16 -15.36 -0.13 -3.06
C LEU A 16 -14.07 0.33 -3.77
N SER A 17 -13.82 -0.15 -5.00
CA SER A 17 -12.62 0.22 -5.79
C SER A 17 -12.66 1.69 -6.28
N GLU A 18 -13.85 2.30 -6.34
CA GLU A 18 -14.03 3.72 -6.64
C GLU A 18 -14.03 4.61 -5.38
N GLY A 19 -13.48 4.12 -4.27
CA GLY A 19 -13.27 4.89 -3.05
C GLY A 19 -14.53 5.05 -2.19
N MET A 20 -15.60 4.30 -2.45
CA MET A 20 -16.79 4.35 -1.62
C MET A 20 -16.55 3.69 -0.25
N GLY A 21 -17.06 4.31 0.80
CA GLY A 21 -17.07 3.69 2.12
C GLY A 21 -18.08 2.55 2.20
N ILE A 22 -17.89 1.62 3.14
CA ILE A 22 -18.77 0.44 3.34
C ILE A 22 -20.26 0.80 3.36
N ASN A 23 -20.64 1.82 4.13
CA ASN A 23 -22.05 2.22 4.23
C ASN A 23 -22.62 2.80 2.91
N ALA A 24 -21.78 3.44 2.08
CA ALA A 24 -22.20 3.91 0.77
C ALA A 24 -22.37 2.72 -0.20
N ALA A 25 -21.45 1.76 -0.20
CA ALA A 25 -21.59 0.53 -0.96
C ALA A 25 -22.87 -0.23 -0.59
N CYS A 26 -23.19 -0.35 0.72
CA CYS A 26 -24.44 -0.95 1.17
C CYS A 26 -25.69 -0.26 0.59
N ARG A 27 -25.73 1.08 0.63
CA ARG A 27 -26.91 1.83 0.11
C ARG A 27 -27.09 1.69 -1.39
N ILE A 28 -25.99 1.64 -2.14
CA ILE A 28 -26.04 1.55 -3.61
C ILE A 28 -26.39 0.14 -4.07
N THR A 29 -25.88 -0.88 -3.39
CA THR A 29 -26.03 -2.28 -3.82
C THR A 29 -27.17 -3.02 -3.12
N GLY A 30 -27.77 -2.43 -2.08
CA GLY A 30 -28.76 -3.08 -1.23
C GLY A 30 -28.20 -4.17 -0.30
N ALA A 31 -26.89 -4.42 -0.33
CA ALA A 31 -26.28 -5.46 0.49
C ALA A 31 -26.14 -5.03 1.96
N SER A 32 -26.28 -6.00 2.89
CA SER A 32 -26.05 -5.74 4.31
C SER A 32 -24.59 -5.40 4.59
N LYS A 33 -24.33 -4.65 5.66
CA LYS A 33 -22.96 -4.29 6.07
C LYS A 33 -22.09 -5.52 6.33
N ASN A 34 -22.65 -6.54 6.98
CA ASN A 34 -21.90 -7.78 7.27
C ASN A 34 -21.57 -8.53 5.98
N THR A 35 -22.49 -8.54 5.01
CA THR A 35 -22.25 -9.15 3.68
C THR A 35 -21.12 -8.44 2.94
N VAL A 36 -21.10 -7.10 2.92
CA VAL A 36 -20.04 -6.31 2.28
C VAL A 36 -18.68 -6.53 2.98
N LEU A 37 -18.65 -6.56 4.31
CA LEU A 37 -17.42 -6.78 5.08
C LEU A 37 -16.90 -8.21 4.89
N LYS A 38 -17.77 -9.23 4.89
CA LYS A 38 -17.36 -10.62 4.65
C LYS A 38 -16.79 -10.77 3.22
N LEU A 39 -17.49 -10.25 2.22
CA LEU A 39 -17.00 -10.28 0.83
C LEU A 39 -15.62 -9.62 0.71
N LEU A 40 -15.42 -8.44 1.33
CA LEU A 40 -14.13 -7.76 1.30
C LEU A 40 -13.04 -8.56 2.00
N ALA A 41 -13.36 -9.27 3.09
CA ALA A 41 -12.39 -10.13 3.78
C ALA A 41 -12.00 -11.33 2.92
N ASP A 42 -12.98 -12.04 2.35
CA ASP A 42 -12.75 -13.21 1.51
C ASP A 42 -11.93 -12.85 0.26
N VAL A 43 -12.34 -11.81 -0.46
CA VAL A 43 -11.61 -11.31 -1.64
C VAL A 43 -10.24 -10.74 -1.26
N GLY A 44 -10.14 -10.00 -0.16
CA GLY A 44 -8.88 -9.41 0.30
C GLY A 44 -7.82 -10.47 0.63
N ARG A 45 -8.21 -11.57 1.28
CA ARG A 45 -7.31 -12.71 1.54
C ARG A 45 -6.84 -13.36 0.24
N ALA A 46 -7.76 -13.63 -0.69
CA ALA A 46 -7.43 -14.21 -1.98
C ALA A 46 -6.49 -13.31 -2.80
N CYS A 47 -6.76 -11.99 -2.81
CA CYS A 47 -5.89 -11.00 -3.46
C CYS A 47 -4.48 -10.95 -2.84
N ALA A 48 -4.36 -11.06 -1.51
CA ALA A 48 -3.06 -11.10 -0.86
C ALA A 48 -2.25 -12.33 -1.28
N LEU A 49 -2.88 -13.51 -1.24
CA LEU A 49 -2.26 -14.77 -1.64
C LEU A 49 -1.83 -14.76 -3.11
N TYR A 50 -2.73 -14.35 -4.01
CA TYR A 50 -2.43 -14.29 -5.45
C TYR A 50 -1.25 -13.35 -5.74
N GLN A 51 -1.25 -12.15 -5.17
CA GLN A 51 -0.16 -11.18 -5.35
C GLN A 51 1.15 -11.69 -4.75
N ASP A 52 1.12 -12.36 -3.61
CA ASP A 52 2.32 -12.95 -3.02
C ASP A 52 2.95 -14.02 -3.93
N GLN A 53 2.14 -14.86 -4.54
CA GLN A 53 2.59 -15.92 -5.44
C GLN A 53 3.09 -15.39 -6.80
N THR A 54 2.42 -14.36 -7.36
CA THR A 54 2.68 -13.88 -8.72
C THR A 54 3.73 -12.77 -8.79
N MET A 55 3.90 -11.98 -7.72
CA MET A 55 4.89 -10.89 -7.66
C MET A 55 6.27 -11.43 -7.24
N ARG A 56 6.82 -12.37 -8.02
CA ARG A 56 8.13 -13.00 -7.80
C ARG A 56 8.94 -13.00 -9.10
N GLY A 57 10.27 -13.00 -8.98
CA GLY A 57 11.15 -13.00 -10.15
C GLY A 57 11.03 -11.74 -11.02
N LEU A 58 10.73 -10.60 -10.41
CA LEU A 58 10.49 -9.34 -11.12
C LEU A 58 11.79 -8.76 -11.68
N THR A 59 11.81 -8.49 -12.98
CA THR A 59 12.94 -7.86 -13.70
C THR A 59 12.75 -6.35 -13.81
N ILE A 60 12.57 -5.67 -12.68
CA ILE A 60 12.45 -4.20 -12.61
C ILE A 60 13.81 -3.59 -12.28
N THR A 61 14.06 -2.36 -12.69
CA THR A 61 15.38 -1.72 -12.54
C THR A 61 15.44 -0.71 -11.41
N LYS A 62 14.31 -0.16 -11.01
CA LYS A 62 14.21 0.88 -9.98
C LYS A 62 13.05 0.58 -9.04
N VAL A 63 13.24 0.92 -7.77
CA VAL A 63 12.19 0.82 -6.75
C VAL A 63 12.22 2.06 -5.88
N GLN A 64 11.08 2.65 -5.64
CA GLN A 64 10.89 3.70 -4.62
C GLN A 64 10.02 3.16 -3.49
N VAL A 65 10.38 3.45 -2.25
CA VAL A 65 9.65 3.03 -1.06
C VAL A 65 9.31 4.21 -0.16
N ASP A 66 8.14 4.13 0.48
CA ASP A 66 7.62 5.17 1.41
C ASP A 66 6.53 4.56 2.30
N GLU A 67 6.11 5.26 3.36
CA GLU A 67 5.02 4.86 4.24
C GLU A 67 3.84 5.84 4.17
N ILE A 68 2.64 5.28 4.12
CA ILE A 68 1.41 6.06 4.25
C ILE A 68 0.76 5.83 5.62
N TRP A 69 0.59 6.91 6.38
CA TRP A 69 -0.05 6.88 7.69
C TRP A 69 -1.56 6.66 7.61
N SER A 70 -2.06 5.87 8.53
CA SER A 70 -3.47 5.68 8.86
C SER A 70 -3.63 5.38 10.36
N PHE A 71 -4.82 5.00 10.81
CA PHE A 71 -5.04 4.52 12.17
C PHE A 71 -6.21 3.53 12.24
N ILE A 72 -6.18 2.69 13.27
CA ILE A 72 -7.20 1.68 13.56
C ILE A 72 -7.97 2.08 14.81
N GLY A 73 -9.30 2.08 14.71
CA GLY A 73 -10.17 2.41 15.85
C GLY A 73 -10.11 3.88 16.26
N MET A 74 -8.95 4.34 16.68
CA MET A 74 -8.67 5.72 17.07
C MET A 74 -7.18 6.03 16.85
N LYS A 75 -6.83 7.33 16.84
CA LYS A 75 -5.42 7.77 16.74
C LYS A 75 -4.68 7.41 18.00
N GLU A 76 -3.37 7.14 17.88
CA GLU A 76 -2.49 6.74 18.99
C GLU A 76 -2.68 7.63 20.23
N LYS A 77 -2.63 8.93 20.08
CA LYS A 77 -2.79 9.90 21.18
C LYS A 77 -4.12 9.83 21.94
N ASN A 78 -5.12 9.12 21.40
CA ASN A 78 -6.45 8.97 21.99
C ASN A 78 -6.70 7.54 22.52
N VAL A 79 -5.71 6.64 22.40
CA VAL A 79 -5.83 5.27 22.91
C VAL A 79 -5.70 5.31 24.43
N PRO A 80 -6.72 4.87 25.20
CA PRO A 80 -6.61 4.78 26.65
C PRO A 80 -5.49 3.82 27.06
N VAL A 81 -4.76 4.14 28.13
CA VAL A 81 -3.61 3.37 28.63
C VAL A 81 -3.95 1.90 28.94
N ASN A 82 -5.18 1.65 29.38
CA ASN A 82 -5.69 0.31 29.74
C ASN A 82 -6.46 -0.37 28.58
N THR A 83 -6.29 0.11 27.35
CA THR A 83 -6.85 -0.56 26.17
C THR A 83 -6.16 -1.90 25.95
N ASP A 84 -6.95 -2.95 25.69
CA ASP A 84 -6.44 -4.25 25.31
C ASP A 84 -5.59 -4.16 24.03
N PRO A 85 -4.27 -4.49 24.12
CA PRO A 85 -3.37 -4.39 22.95
C PRO A 85 -3.80 -5.25 21.76
N THR A 86 -4.54 -6.34 21.99
CA THR A 86 -5.01 -7.24 20.93
C THR A 86 -6.00 -6.56 19.97
N ARG A 87 -6.59 -5.43 20.35
CA ARG A 87 -7.45 -4.62 19.48
C ARG A 87 -6.69 -3.94 18.35
N GLY A 88 -5.36 -3.79 18.47
CA GLY A 88 -4.52 -3.13 17.48
C GLY A 88 -4.95 -1.68 17.20
N TYR A 89 -5.48 -0.96 18.21
CA TYR A 89 -5.87 0.44 18.07
C TYR A 89 -4.64 1.34 18.07
N GLY A 90 -4.73 2.44 17.37
CA GLY A 90 -3.66 3.42 17.29
C GLY A 90 -3.22 3.69 15.85
N ASP A 91 -2.12 4.39 15.74
CA ASP A 91 -1.53 4.76 14.45
C ASP A 91 -0.91 3.53 13.78
N CYS A 92 -1.16 3.37 12.50
CA CYS A 92 -0.53 2.34 11.68
C CYS A 92 -0.06 2.92 10.34
N TYR A 93 0.94 2.30 9.75
CA TYR A 93 1.54 2.71 8.50
C TYR A 93 1.45 1.58 7.49
N THR A 94 1.19 1.92 6.24
CA THR A 94 1.33 0.98 5.13
C THR A 94 2.60 1.33 4.38
N TYR A 95 3.59 0.45 4.47
CA TYR A 95 4.81 0.50 3.68
C TYR A 95 4.47 0.11 2.25
N THR A 96 4.96 0.83 1.28
CA THR A 96 4.67 0.63 -0.14
C THR A 96 5.94 0.68 -0.96
N ALA A 97 6.05 -0.20 -1.95
CA ALA A 97 7.09 -0.17 -2.97
C ALA A 97 6.45 0.08 -4.33
N ILE A 98 7.10 0.85 -5.19
CA ILE A 98 6.68 1.06 -6.58
C ILE A 98 7.87 1.01 -7.52
N ASP A 99 7.71 0.35 -8.66
CA ASP A 99 8.57 0.56 -9.81
C ASP A 99 8.17 1.87 -10.53
N PRO A 100 9.02 2.90 -10.57
CA PRO A 100 8.69 4.17 -11.21
C PRO A 100 8.53 4.06 -12.74
N VAL A 101 8.99 2.97 -13.36
CA VAL A 101 8.89 2.73 -14.81
C VAL A 101 7.54 2.12 -15.17
N THR A 102 7.26 0.93 -14.69
CA THR A 102 6.04 0.17 -14.99
C THR A 102 4.85 0.56 -14.12
N LYS A 103 5.11 1.30 -13.02
CA LYS A 103 4.12 1.65 -11.97
C LYS A 103 3.66 0.45 -11.14
N LEU A 104 4.28 -0.71 -11.29
CA LEU A 104 3.97 -1.89 -10.49
C LEU A 104 4.21 -1.62 -9.01
N MET A 105 3.28 -2.04 -8.16
CA MET A 105 3.41 -2.08 -6.70
C MET A 105 3.68 -3.53 -6.29
N PRO A 106 4.95 -3.96 -6.15
CA PRO A 106 5.31 -5.37 -6.00
C PRO A 106 4.94 -5.96 -4.64
N CYS A 107 4.96 -5.15 -3.59
CA CYS A 107 4.57 -5.56 -2.25
C CYS A 107 4.15 -4.37 -1.38
N TRP A 108 3.56 -4.69 -0.24
CA TRP A 108 3.15 -3.75 0.80
C TRP A 108 3.14 -4.44 2.16
N LEU A 109 3.31 -3.66 3.22
CA LEU A 109 3.24 -4.16 4.60
C LEU A 109 2.48 -3.18 5.48
N VAL A 110 1.60 -3.67 6.34
CA VAL A 110 0.94 -2.87 7.39
C VAL A 110 1.64 -3.10 8.72
N GLY A 111 2.10 -2.04 9.35
CA GLY A 111 2.84 -2.12 10.60
C GLY A 111 2.96 -0.78 11.30
N TYR A 112 3.81 -0.73 12.33
CA TYR A 112 4.18 0.50 12.99
C TYR A 112 5.36 1.17 12.26
N ARG A 113 5.61 2.46 12.50
CA ARG A 113 6.77 3.14 11.92
C ARG A 113 8.04 2.85 12.73
N THR A 114 8.52 1.63 12.64
CA THR A 114 9.66 1.09 13.40
C THR A 114 10.70 0.46 12.48
N ALA A 115 11.92 0.27 13.00
CA ALA A 115 12.98 -0.45 12.30
C ALA A 115 12.58 -1.92 12.03
N GLU A 116 11.82 -2.54 12.93
CA GLU A 116 11.30 -3.91 12.77
C GLU A 116 10.35 -4.03 11.58
N SER A 117 9.41 -3.09 11.43
CA SER A 117 8.51 -3.07 10.27
C SER A 117 9.27 -2.83 8.97
N ALA A 118 10.29 -1.96 8.98
CA ALA A 118 11.17 -1.77 7.82
C ALA A 118 11.96 -3.04 7.48
N ASP A 119 12.43 -3.78 8.48
CA ASP A 119 13.12 -5.06 8.30
C ASP A 119 12.19 -6.10 7.66
N HIS A 120 10.98 -6.28 8.19
CA HIS A 120 9.98 -7.16 7.60
C HIS A 120 9.60 -6.76 6.16
N PHE A 121 9.45 -5.46 5.90
CA PHE A 121 9.12 -4.99 4.56
C PHE A 121 10.24 -5.27 3.55
N MET A 122 11.52 -5.04 3.92
CA MET A 122 12.65 -5.35 3.06
C MET A 122 12.88 -6.85 2.90
N SER A 123 12.58 -7.66 3.93
CA SER A 123 12.66 -9.12 3.84
C SER A 123 11.65 -9.72 2.86
N ASP A 124 10.51 -9.04 2.64
CA ASP A 124 9.52 -9.42 1.64
C ASP A 124 9.87 -8.86 0.25
N LEU A 125 10.36 -7.62 0.17
CA LEU A 125 10.68 -6.97 -1.11
C LEU A 125 11.87 -7.62 -1.82
N ALA A 126 12.97 -7.89 -1.10
CA ALA A 126 14.21 -8.35 -1.69
C ALA A 126 14.06 -9.66 -2.51
N PRO A 127 13.42 -10.74 -1.99
CA PRO A 127 13.28 -11.99 -2.73
C PRO A 127 12.27 -11.93 -3.90
N ARG A 128 11.54 -10.83 -4.07
CA ARG A 128 10.65 -10.61 -5.21
C ARG A 128 11.39 -10.18 -6.47
N LEU A 129 12.60 -9.65 -6.33
CA LEU A 129 13.40 -9.06 -7.39
C LEU A 129 14.41 -10.06 -7.96
N ALA A 130 14.44 -10.19 -9.29
CA ALA A 130 15.35 -11.14 -9.98
C ALA A 130 16.74 -10.54 -10.27
N ASN A 131 16.87 -9.21 -10.25
CA ASN A 131 18.08 -8.50 -10.63
C ASN A 131 18.42 -7.40 -9.62
N ARG A 132 19.67 -6.90 -9.69
CA ARG A 132 20.11 -5.70 -8.98
C ARG A 132 19.22 -4.51 -9.36
N VAL A 133 18.77 -3.74 -8.37
CA VAL A 133 17.91 -2.58 -8.58
C VAL A 133 18.53 -1.33 -7.96
N GLN A 134 18.13 -0.16 -8.45
CA GLN A 134 18.30 1.07 -7.72
C GLN A 134 17.10 1.27 -6.80
N LEU A 135 17.34 1.19 -5.49
CA LEU A 135 16.34 1.44 -4.44
C LEU A 135 16.45 2.87 -3.92
N THR A 136 15.33 3.53 -3.73
CA THR A 136 15.28 4.86 -3.09
C THR A 136 14.23 4.88 -1.99
N SER A 137 14.61 5.41 -0.82
CA SER A 137 13.69 5.72 0.27
C SER A 137 13.78 7.19 0.68
N ASP A 138 12.87 7.61 1.57
CA ASP A 138 13.05 8.82 2.37
C ASP A 138 14.08 8.61 3.50
N GLY A 139 14.25 9.62 4.38
CA GLY A 139 15.18 9.60 5.51
C GLY A 139 14.74 8.78 6.72
N MET A 140 13.80 7.84 6.61
CA MET A 140 13.43 6.96 7.74
C MET A 140 14.61 6.11 8.18
N SER A 141 14.98 6.19 9.46
CA SER A 141 16.19 5.58 10.02
C SER A 141 16.23 4.05 9.97
N GLY A 142 15.08 3.38 9.86
CA GLY A 142 14.99 1.91 9.78
C GLY A 142 15.46 1.31 8.45
N TYR A 143 15.33 2.05 7.35
CA TYR A 143 15.63 1.52 6.01
C TYR A 143 17.10 1.14 5.77
N PRO A 144 18.11 1.97 6.13
CA PRO A 144 19.50 1.63 5.79
C PRO A 144 19.98 0.30 6.35
N ALA A 145 19.60 -0.02 7.59
CA ALA A 145 19.95 -1.30 8.20
C ALA A 145 19.20 -2.47 7.55
N ALA A 146 17.90 -2.32 7.31
CA ALA A 146 17.06 -3.33 6.68
C ALA A 146 17.51 -3.63 5.23
N VAL A 147 17.81 -2.61 4.45
CA VAL A 147 18.31 -2.76 3.08
C VAL A 147 19.65 -3.50 3.08
N ARG A 148 20.60 -3.11 3.94
CA ARG A 148 21.89 -3.81 4.05
C ARG A 148 21.73 -5.28 4.42
N LYS A 149 20.82 -5.59 5.34
CA LYS A 149 20.56 -6.96 5.81
C LYS A 149 19.98 -7.85 4.71
N HIS A 150 19.02 -7.37 3.94
CA HIS A 150 18.25 -8.20 2.99
C HIS A 150 18.74 -8.14 1.55
N PHE A 151 19.39 -7.07 1.14
CA PHE A 151 19.96 -6.92 -0.20
C PHE A 151 21.49 -7.10 -0.24
N GLY A 152 22.18 -6.92 0.90
CA GLY A 152 23.64 -6.91 0.94
C GLY A 152 24.22 -5.88 -0.01
N GLU A 153 25.17 -6.32 -0.85
CA GLU A 153 25.77 -5.48 -1.90
C GLU A 153 25.01 -5.54 -3.24
N ASN A 154 23.92 -6.32 -3.32
CA ASN A 154 23.16 -6.49 -4.57
C ASN A 154 22.07 -5.41 -4.77
N VAL A 155 22.39 -4.18 -4.43
CA VAL A 155 21.50 -3.02 -4.58
C VAL A 155 22.33 -1.75 -4.76
N ASP A 156 21.78 -0.78 -5.50
CA ASP A 156 22.26 0.60 -5.52
C ASP A 156 21.28 1.45 -4.72
N TYR A 157 21.60 1.72 -3.45
CA TYR A 157 20.67 2.34 -2.54
C TYR A 157 20.98 3.80 -2.27
N GLY A 158 20.00 4.65 -2.54
CA GLY A 158 20.04 6.08 -2.27
C GLY A 158 18.91 6.55 -1.36
N VAL A 159 19.19 7.57 -0.56
CA VAL A 159 18.22 8.20 0.37
C VAL A 159 18.00 9.65 -0.02
N LEU A 160 16.72 10.05 -0.09
CA LEU A 160 16.30 11.42 -0.31
C LEU A 160 15.87 12.05 1.01
N ASN A 161 16.72 12.93 1.58
CA ASN A 161 16.37 13.70 2.77
C ASN A 161 15.74 15.03 2.35
N LYS A 162 14.50 15.28 2.74
CA LYS A 162 13.78 16.53 2.50
C LYS A 162 13.89 17.44 3.72
N SER A 163 14.24 18.72 3.49
CA SER A 163 14.24 19.76 4.50
C SER A 163 12.97 20.60 4.36
N TYR A 164 12.34 20.92 5.48
CA TYR A 164 11.09 21.66 5.51
C TYR A 164 11.26 22.98 6.29
N GLU A 165 10.57 24.03 5.87
CA GLU A 165 10.57 25.32 6.53
C GLU A 165 10.03 25.22 7.96
N GLY A 166 10.78 25.77 8.94
CA GLY A 166 10.36 25.86 10.34
C GLY A 166 10.76 24.70 11.23
N GLY A 167 11.66 23.78 10.79
CA GLY A 167 12.10 22.64 11.62
C GLY A 167 10.96 21.68 11.96
N MET A 168 11.27 20.63 12.71
CA MET A 168 10.34 19.56 13.07
C MET A 168 9.09 20.01 13.89
N PRO A 169 8.16 19.16 14.11
CA PRO A 169 6.70 19.13 14.09
C PRO A 169 5.91 20.04 15.01
N ALA A 170 6.50 20.90 15.83
CA ALA A 170 5.72 21.86 16.64
C ALA A 170 4.89 22.85 15.79
N VAL A 171 5.23 23.00 14.52
CA VAL A 171 4.51 23.84 13.55
C VAL A 171 3.32 23.12 12.93
N GLU A 172 3.26 21.78 12.95
CA GLU A 172 2.10 21.00 12.47
C GLU A 172 0.80 21.35 13.22
N ALA A 173 0.90 21.71 14.48
CA ALA A 173 -0.27 22.12 15.28
C ALA A 173 -0.91 23.42 14.75
N LYS A 174 -0.13 24.32 14.14
CA LYS A 174 -0.63 25.58 13.56
C LYS A 174 -1.05 25.44 12.09
N ARG A 175 -0.53 24.44 11.36
CA ARG A 175 -0.81 24.23 9.92
C ARG A 175 -1.62 22.97 9.68
N ARG A 176 -2.75 22.82 10.33
CA ARG A 176 -3.62 21.62 10.22
C ARG A 176 -4.01 21.23 8.81
N TYR A 177 -3.96 22.12 7.84
CA TYR A 177 -4.47 21.93 6.48
C TYR A 177 -3.47 22.25 5.37
N SER A 178 -2.31 22.83 5.70
CA SER A 178 -1.28 23.12 4.71
C SER A 178 -0.07 22.22 4.94
N PRO A 179 0.47 21.56 3.91
CA PRO A 179 1.73 20.83 4.04
C PRO A 179 2.86 21.81 4.35
N ALA A 180 3.87 21.36 5.09
CA ALA A 180 5.10 22.12 5.28
C ALA A 180 5.76 22.37 3.90
N VAL A 181 6.30 23.57 3.72
CA VAL A 181 7.00 23.93 2.48
C VAL A 181 8.35 23.21 2.46
N CYS A 182 8.59 22.39 1.45
CA CYS A 182 9.90 21.78 1.22
C CYS A 182 10.86 22.86 0.71
N ILE A 183 11.91 23.16 1.47
CA ILE A 183 12.92 24.20 1.17
C ILE A 183 14.19 23.63 0.57
N GLY A 184 14.35 22.30 0.55
CA GLY A 184 15.50 21.63 -0.03
C GLY A 184 15.39 20.12 0.04
N ALA A 185 16.21 19.45 -0.76
CA ALA A 185 16.33 18.00 -0.74
C ALA A 185 17.81 17.62 -0.97
N THR A 186 18.33 16.73 -0.13
CA THR A 186 19.68 16.18 -0.26
C THR A 186 19.61 14.72 -0.64
N LYS A 187 20.36 14.34 -1.67
CA LYS A 187 20.47 12.97 -2.16
C LYS A 187 21.76 12.34 -1.64
N ASN A 188 21.65 11.24 -0.93
CA ASN A 188 22.77 10.54 -0.33
C ASN A 188 22.88 9.11 -0.87
N THR A 189 24.06 8.71 -1.31
CA THR A 189 24.39 7.32 -1.59
C THR A 189 24.65 6.57 -0.28
N VAL A 190 24.06 5.39 -0.12
CA VAL A 190 24.22 4.56 1.09
C VAL A 190 24.88 3.22 0.76
N ILE A 191 24.52 2.56 -0.35
CA ILE A 191 25.10 1.30 -0.81
C ILE A 191 25.27 1.38 -2.33
N GLY A 192 26.36 0.83 -2.85
CA GLY A 192 26.62 0.76 -4.28
C GLY A 192 26.84 2.11 -4.95
N SER A 193 26.36 2.25 -6.17
CA SER A 193 26.54 3.46 -7.00
C SER A 193 25.23 3.90 -7.64
N PRO A 194 24.24 4.36 -6.86
CA PRO A 194 22.98 4.81 -7.42
C PRO A 194 23.16 6.07 -8.29
N GLU A 195 22.46 6.11 -9.42
CA GLU A 195 22.36 7.31 -10.25
C GLU A 195 21.67 8.43 -9.47
N LEU A 196 22.41 9.49 -9.14
CA LEU A 196 21.88 10.60 -8.31
C LEU A 196 20.63 11.27 -8.89
N LYS A 197 20.52 11.35 -10.23
CA LYS A 197 19.34 11.93 -10.88
C LYS A 197 18.07 11.14 -10.56
N ASP A 198 18.19 9.82 -10.37
CA ASP A 198 17.09 8.88 -10.14
C ASP A 198 16.76 8.68 -8.65
N ILE A 199 17.57 9.24 -7.73
CA ILE A 199 17.20 9.29 -6.31
C ILE A 199 16.03 10.24 -6.15
N SER A 200 14.82 9.66 -6.01
CA SER A 200 13.54 10.38 -5.91
C SER A 200 12.51 9.50 -5.22
N THR A 201 11.59 10.10 -4.49
CA THR A 201 10.40 9.46 -3.88
C THR A 201 9.09 9.92 -4.53
N SER A 202 9.16 10.69 -5.61
CA SER A 202 7.99 11.34 -6.21
C SER A 202 6.92 10.37 -6.71
N HIS A 203 7.32 9.19 -7.23
CA HIS A 203 6.36 8.21 -7.73
C HIS A 203 5.65 7.48 -6.59
N VAL A 204 6.37 7.07 -5.56
CA VAL A 204 5.75 6.42 -4.40
C VAL A 204 4.85 7.40 -3.62
N GLU A 205 5.26 8.65 -3.46
CA GLU A 205 4.42 9.70 -2.86
C GLU A 205 3.14 9.96 -3.68
N ARG A 206 3.25 9.97 -5.02
CA ARG A 206 2.09 10.08 -5.90
C ARG A 206 1.18 8.85 -5.81
N ALA A 207 1.74 7.65 -5.70
CA ALA A 207 0.97 6.42 -5.48
C ALA A 207 0.24 6.45 -4.13
N ASN A 208 0.91 6.91 -3.07
CA ASN A 208 0.32 7.10 -1.75
C ASN A 208 -0.83 8.15 -1.76
N LEU A 209 -0.70 9.22 -2.54
CA LEU A 209 -1.79 10.17 -2.77
C LEU A 209 -2.97 9.48 -3.48
N SER A 210 -2.71 8.70 -4.53
CA SER A 210 -3.75 7.95 -5.26
C SER A 210 -4.47 6.95 -4.36
N MET A 211 -3.73 6.30 -3.45
CA MET A 211 -4.30 5.42 -2.43
C MET A 211 -5.25 6.17 -1.48
N ARG A 212 -4.91 7.38 -1.05
CA ARG A 212 -5.80 8.23 -0.23
C ARG A 212 -7.07 8.65 -0.97
N MET A 213 -6.98 8.88 -2.28
CA MET A 213 -8.13 9.22 -3.12
C MET A 213 -9.01 8.00 -3.40
N GLY A 214 -8.40 6.83 -3.68
CA GLY A 214 -9.09 5.60 -4.05
C GLY A 214 -9.59 4.76 -2.87
N MET A 215 -9.12 5.01 -1.66
CA MET A 215 -9.50 4.26 -0.47
C MET A 215 -10.04 5.18 0.62
N ARG A 216 -11.34 5.10 0.87
CA ARG A 216 -12.01 5.94 1.88
C ARG A 216 -11.37 5.85 3.29
N ARG A 217 -10.73 4.73 3.61
CA ARG A 217 -10.04 4.47 4.89
C ARG A 217 -8.84 5.38 5.14
N PHE A 218 -8.19 5.86 4.09
CA PHE A 218 -7.05 6.76 4.15
C PHE A 218 -7.42 8.25 4.02
N THR A 219 -8.70 8.56 3.80
CA THR A 219 -9.17 9.95 3.73
C THR A 219 -9.10 10.58 5.11
N ARG A 220 -8.36 11.68 5.22
CA ARG A 220 -8.23 12.46 6.47
C ARG A 220 -9.56 13.13 6.85
N LEU A 221 -9.76 13.36 8.14
CA LEU A 221 -10.90 14.11 8.70
C LEU A 221 -12.27 13.50 8.37
N THR A 222 -12.36 12.17 8.29
CA THR A 222 -13.63 11.45 8.11
C THR A 222 -13.75 10.30 9.11
N ASN A 223 -14.98 9.83 9.36
CA ASN A 223 -15.26 8.66 10.20
C ASN A 223 -15.09 7.32 9.44
N ALA A 224 -14.43 7.33 8.29
CA ALA A 224 -14.28 6.15 7.43
C ALA A 224 -13.04 5.28 7.76
N PHE A 225 -12.33 5.59 8.83
CA PHE A 225 -11.18 4.82 9.31
C PHE A 225 -11.54 3.37 9.65
N SER A 226 -10.55 2.49 9.60
CA SER A 226 -10.71 1.07 9.89
C SER A 226 -10.96 0.82 11.38
N LYS A 227 -11.87 -0.10 11.70
CA LYS A 227 -12.19 -0.49 13.08
C LYS A 227 -11.42 -1.72 13.55
N LYS A 228 -10.90 -2.51 12.60
CA LYS A 228 -10.11 -3.72 12.82
C LYS A 228 -8.96 -3.75 11.84
N ILE A 229 -7.80 -4.21 12.30
CA ILE A 229 -6.58 -4.27 11.49
C ILE A 229 -6.72 -5.24 10.31
N GLU A 230 -7.37 -6.39 10.52
CA GLU A 230 -7.57 -7.40 9.47
C GLU A 230 -8.39 -6.81 8.31
N ASN A 231 -9.49 -6.11 8.60
CA ASN A 231 -10.30 -5.45 7.58
C ASN A 231 -9.55 -4.30 6.87
N HIS A 232 -8.55 -3.71 7.54
CA HIS A 232 -7.67 -2.74 6.93
C HIS A 232 -6.76 -3.41 5.91
N MET A 233 -6.09 -4.49 6.30
CA MET A 233 -5.21 -5.28 5.45
C MET A 233 -5.96 -5.86 4.23
N HIS A 234 -7.16 -6.42 4.42
CA HIS A 234 -7.98 -6.93 3.32
C HIS A 234 -8.34 -5.85 2.29
N ALA A 235 -8.68 -4.65 2.76
CA ALA A 235 -8.97 -3.54 1.85
C ALA A 235 -7.72 -3.07 1.08
N ILE A 236 -6.54 -3.11 1.70
CA ILE A 236 -5.27 -2.75 1.06
C ILE A 236 -4.90 -3.78 -0.01
N SER A 237 -4.98 -5.08 0.31
CA SER A 237 -4.67 -6.12 -0.67
C SER A 237 -5.62 -6.08 -1.87
N PHE A 238 -6.91 -5.85 -1.65
CA PHE A 238 -7.88 -5.63 -2.71
C PHE A 238 -7.54 -4.37 -3.54
N TYR A 239 -7.16 -3.27 -2.89
CA TYR A 239 -6.75 -2.05 -3.60
C TYR A 239 -5.56 -2.28 -4.52
N PHE A 240 -4.50 -2.94 -4.04
CA PHE A 240 -3.32 -3.22 -4.87
C PHE A 240 -3.61 -4.23 -5.97
N MET A 241 -4.50 -5.19 -5.75
CA MET A 241 -4.97 -6.08 -6.81
C MET A 241 -5.65 -5.30 -7.93
N VAL A 242 -6.58 -4.39 -7.59
CA VAL A 242 -7.27 -3.55 -8.58
C VAL A 242 -6.28 -2.60 -9.26
N TYR A 243 -5.37 -1.99 -8.52
CA TYR A 243 -4.35 -1.07 -9.05
C TYR A 243 -3.41 -1.77 -10.03
N ASN A 244 -2.89 -2.93 -9.68
CA ASN A 244 -1.90 -3.64 -10.48
C ASN A 244 -2.50 -4.35 -11.68
N PHE A 245 -3.69 -4.96 -11.57
CA PHE A 245 -4.22 -5.90 -12.56
C PHE A 245 -5.43 -5.41 -13.33
N VAL A 246 -6.23 -4.49 -12.76
CA VAL A 246 -7.52 -4.07 -13.35
C VAL A 246 -7.47 -2.67 -13.94
N LYS A 247 -6.94 -1.71 -13.18
CA LYS A 247 -6.94 -0.30 -13.58
C LYS A 247 -5.85 0.00 -14.60
N ILE A 248 -6.24 0.58 -15.75
CA ILE A 248 -5.29 1.14 -16.71
C ILE A 248 -4.64 2.37 -16.08
N HIS A 249 -3.33 2.36 -15.98
CA HIS A 249 -2.56 3.49 -15.47
C HIS A 249 -2.28 4.50 -16.56
N GLY A 250 -2.64 5.77 -16.34
CA GLY A 250 -2.57 6.84 -17.36
C GLY A 250 -1.19 7.06 -18.00
N THR A 251 -0.09 6.75 -17.29
CA THR A 251 1.28 6.90 -17.82
C THR A 251 1.66 5.73 -18.73
N VAL A 252 1.45 4.48 -18.27
CA VAL A 252 1.90 3.29 -19.03
C VAL A 252 0.85 2.79 -20.02
N LYS A 253 -0.35 3.39 -20.04
CA LYS A 253 -1.47 3.10 -20.96
C LYS A 253 -1.95 1.64 -20.96
N THR A 254 -1.60 0.91 -19.93
CA THR A 254 -2.02 -0.45 -19.65
C THR A 254 -2.07 -0.66 -18.13
N THR A 255 -2.30 -1.87 -17.65
CA THR A 255 -2.19 -2.15 -16.21
C THR A 255 -0.71 -2.27 -15.83
N PRO A 256 -0.32 -1.87 -14.59
CA PRO A 256 1.05 -2.03 -14.12
C PRO A 256 1.58 -3.47 -14.20
N ALA A 257 0.73 -4.46 -13.95
CA ALA A 257 1.11 -5.87 -14.02
C ALA A 257 1.45 -6.32 -15.46
N ILE A 258 0.72 -5.82 -16.47
CA ILE A 258 1.06 -6.06 -17.89
C ILE A 258 2.35 -5.34 -18.24
N ALA A 259 2.48 -4.06 -17.86
CA ALA A 259 3.68 -3.26 -18.15
C ALA A 259 4.96 -3.89 -17.55
N ALA A 260 4.84 -4.58 -16.43
CA ALA A 260 5.94 -5.28 -15.74
C ALA A 260 6.11 -6.74 -16.19
N GLY A 261 5.31 -7.24 -17.12
CA GLY A 261 5.38 -8.63 -17.61
C GLY A 261 4.90 -9.69 -16.62
N VAL A 262 4.17 -9.29 -15.56
CA VAL A 262 3.61 -10.24 -14.58
C VAL A 262 2.41 -11.01 -15.16
N THR A 263 1.67 -10.38 -16.06
CA THR A 263 0.55 -10.99 -16.79
C THR A 263 0.49 -10.44 -18.20
N THR A 264 -0.16 -11.17 -19.10
CA THR A 264 -0.41 -10.72 -20.48
C THR A 264 -1.83 -10.18 -20.69
N ILE A 265 -2.70 -10.34 -19.69
CA ILE A 265 -4.12 -9.95 -19.79
C ILE A 265 -4.48 -8.91 -18.73
N GLN A 266 -5.38 -8.00 -19.10
CA GLN A 266 -6.03 -7.12 -18.14
C GLN A 266 -7.14 -7.89 -17.43
N TRP A 267 -7.10 -7.87 -16.09
CA TRP A 267 -8.15 -8.47 -15.28
C TRP A 267 -9.39 -7.58 -15.20
N THR A 268 -10.52 -8.24 -15.01
CA THR A 268 -11.80 -7.62 -14.68
C THR A 268 -12.11 -7.79 -13.18
N MET A 269 -13.13 -7.10 -12.71
CA MET A 269 -13.63 -7.34 -11.35
C MET A 269 -14.27 -8.71 -11.17
N GLU A 270 -14.77 -9.29 -12.25
CA GLU A 270 -15.31 -10.65 -12.26
C GLU A 270 -14.20 -11.70 -12.11
N ASP A 271 -13.04 -11.49 -12.73
CA ASP A 271 -11.88 -12.37 -12.56
C ASP A 271 -11.41 -12.40 -11.10
N ILE A 272 -11.44 -11.26 -10.41
CA ILE A 272 -11.13 -11.20 -8.96
C ILE A 272 -12.15 -12.01 -8.15
N VAL A 273 -13.44 -11.89 -8.47
CA VAL A 273 -14.50 -12.66 -7.81
C VAL A 273 -14.32 -14.16 -8.04
N ASN A 274 -14.04 -14.56 -9.28
CA ASN A 274 -13.84 -15.96 -9.65
C ASN A 274 -12.57 -16.53 -8.99
N MET A 275 -11.46 -15.78 -8.98
CA MET A 275 -10.25 -16.17 -8.27
C MET A 275 -10.53 -16.40 -6.76
N ALA A 276 -11.27 -15.49 -6.12
CA ALA A 276 -11.61 -15.64 -4.71
C ALA A 276 -12.48 -16.88 -4.43
N ASP A 277 -13.21 -17.37 -5.42
CA ASP A 277 -14.01 -18.59 -5.30
C ASP A 277 -13.18 -19.87 -5.37
N THR A 278 -11.97 -19.82 -5.95
CA THR A 278 -11.07 -20.97 -6.05
C THR A 278 -10.19 -21.16 -4.81
N VAL A 279 -10.07 -20.14 -3.98
CA VAL A 279 -9.26 -20.19 -2.77
C VAL A 279 -10.11 -20.68 -1.59
N THR A 280 -9.78 -21.85 -1.08
CA THR A 280 -10.33 -22.36 0.19
C THR A 280 -9.43 -21.89 1.33
N PHE A 281 -10.00 -21.21 2.29
CA PHE A 281 -9.32 -20.89 3.54
C PHE A 281 -9.80 -21.92 4.57
N GLU A 282 -8.87 -22.63 5.16
CA GLU A 282 -9.16 -23.42 6.38
C GLU A 282 -9.47 -22.40 7.49
N ASP A 283 -10.63 -22.53 8.15
CA ASP A 283 -11.10 -21.66 9.22
C ASP A 283 -10.32 -21.90 10.52
#